data_1ee573056e46772fa5b87e7508c6c829
#
_entry.id   1ee573056e46772fa5b87e7508c6c829
#
_cell.length_a   1.000
_cell.length_b   1.000
_cell.length_c   1.000
_cell.angle_alpha   90.00
_cell.angle_beta   90.00
_cell.angle_gamma   90.00
#
_symmetry.space_group_name_H-M   'P 1'
#
loop_
_entity.id
_entity.type
_entity.pdbx_description
1 polymer ?
#
loop_
_entity_poly.entity_id
_entity_poly.type
_entity_poly.pdbx_seq_one_letter_code
_entity_poly.pdbx_strand_id
1 'polypeptide(L)'
;MLRLPNMNSRQSSWLIKTCLIFIATAISTVSTAQELDKPSPQRIQELRSEFDAAILELKDAIKAIKKTGHEFYENKSTVAHEYRNKWKAEATVAEDAYKRVREASFALFFETPNPGEEVNKIVSMMNQDLIAQGQLAKCYQTTKKLLKLYPENKDLYNLMGRVSILNNDFTFAQQYYQTNRETAEQLGVPEGALYGNSMDKLVSGFERELAFRASDAEGEPLPKAIIKTNRGEIVIELFENQAPETVGNFVSLVQTGIYDGMIFHHVLRNLIADAGLMTMSRPQPIGYTIYDEHQKPNARDHFRGSVAMVGKNNEPNSAGAEFRIMLVPGPNLDGKSTVFGRVISDLSVLDNIQETFQVNEEEDKEEFIKDAKPDVIESITITNLRDHEYEPNRVKKK
;
A
#
# COMPACT_ATOMS: atom_id res chain seq x y z
N MET A 1 -36.79 36.10 -13.92
CA MET A 1 -35.72 36.76 -14.70
C MET A 1 -34.78 37.48 -13.71
N LEU A 2 -33.71 36.88 -13.33
CA LEU A 2 -32.62 37.51 -12.54
C LEU A 2 -31.36 37.43 -13.39
N ARG A 3 -30.83 38.59 -13.75
CA ARG A 3 -29.64 38.76 -14.58
C ARG A 3 -28.39 38.41 -13.73
N LEU A 4 -27.55 37.50 -14.24
CA LEU A 4 -26.21 37.27 -13.77
C LEU A 4 -25.30 38.43 -14.21
N PRO A 5 -24.34 38.88 -13.37
CA PRO A 5 -23.41 39.94 -13.76
C PRO A 5 -22.33 39.40 -14.73
N ASN A 6 -22.03 40.19 -15.75
CA ASN A 6 -21.00 39.98 -16.75
C ASN A 6 -19.60 39.85 -16.09
N MET A 7 -19.04 38.69 -16.10
CA MET A 7 -17.61 38.53 -15.82
C MET A 7 -16.78 38.72 -17.09
N ASN A 8 -15.83 39.62 -17.03
CA ASN A 8 -14.99 40.05 -18.13
C ASN A 8 -14.06 38.88 -18.58
N SER A 9 -14.06 38.58 -19.89
CA SER A 9 -13.35 37.48 -20.54
C SER A 9 -11.83 37.45 -20.37
N ARG A 10 -11.25 38.48 -19.76
CA ARG A 10 -9.81 38.55 -19.43
C ARG A 10 -9.44 37.88 -18.08
N GLN A 11 -10.37 37.78 -17.13
CA GLN A 11 -10.12 37.16 -15.83
C GLN A 11 -10.24 35.62 -15.90
N SER A 12 -11.14 35.08 -16.72
CA SER A 12 -11.26 33.66 -16.93
C SER A 12 -10.06 33.06 -17.67
N SER A 13 -9.45 33.82 -18.60
CA SER A 13 -8.25 33.39 -19.32
C SER A 13 -6.98 33.35 -18.44
N TRP A 14 -6.89 34.19 -17.40
CA TRP A 14 -5.77 34.23 -16.49
C TRP A 14 -5.83 33.07 -15.48
N LEU A 15 -6.99 32.79 -14.92
CA LEU A 15 -7.23 31.65 -14.01
C LEU A 15 -6.98 30.30 -14.69
N ILE A 16 -7.43 30.11 -15.94
CA ILE A 16 -7.21 28.87 -16.69
C ILE A 16 -5.72 28.71 -17.06
N LYS A 17 -5.04 29.79 -17.42
CA LYS A 17 -3.59 29.74 -17.71
C LYS A 17 -2.75 29.51 -16.44
N THR A 18 -3.14 30.06 -15.31
CA THR A 18 -2.46 29.85 -14.03
C THR A 18 -2.66 28.41 -13.53
N CYS A 19 -3.88 27.86 -13.64
CA CYS A 19 -4.12 26.44 -13.33
C CYS A 19 -3.34 25.48 -14.23
N LEU A 20 -3.23 25.77 -15.54
CA LEU A 20 -2.45 24.94 -16.48
C LEU A 20 -0.93 25.02 -16.25
N ILE A 21 -0.42 26.17 -15.78
CA ILE A 21 1.01 26.32 -15.42
C ILE A 21 1.29 25.59 -14.09
N PHE A 22 0.39 25.64 -13.09
CA PHE A 22 0.53 24.90 -11.84
C PHE A 22 0.41 23.38 -12.02
N ILE A 23 -0.42 22.90 -12.95
CA ILE A 23 -0.48 21.47 -13.30
C ILE A 23 0.80 21.04 -14.02
N ALA A 24 1.39 21.89 -14.89
CA ALA A 24 2.65 21.57 -15.56
C ALA A 24 3.87 21.62 -14.63
N THR A 25 3.90 22.50 -13.63
CA THR A 25 5.01 22.60 -12.66
C THR A 25 4.89 21.54 -11.54
N ALA A 26 3.68 21.14 -11.13
CA ALA A 26 3.49 20.03 -10.19
C ALA A 26 3.86 18.68 -10.81
N ILE A 27 3.77 18.55 -12.15
CA ILE A 27 4.23 17.34 -12.89
C ILE A 27 5.76 17.35 -13.06
N SER A 28 6.42 18.52 -13.05
CA SER A 28 7.88 18.60 -13.27
C SER A 28 8.72 18.41 -12.00
N THR A 29 8.15 18.42 -10.80
CA THR A 29 8.89 18.15 -9.54
C THR A 29 8.72 16.71 -9.02
N VAL A 30 7.92 15.88 -9.68
CA VAL A 30 7.86 14.42 -9.45
C VAL A 30 8.69 13.66 -10.50
N SER A 31 9.38 14.34 -11.39
CA SER A 31 10.19 13.75 -12.46
C SER A 31 11.68 13.87 -12.21
N THR A 32 12.14 13.36 -11.05
CA THR A 32 13.43 12.67 -10.99
C THR A 32 13.23 11.22 -10.53
N ALA A 33 12.13 10.61 -10.92
CA ALA A 33 12.17 9.21 -11.27
C ALA A 33 13.12 9.17 -12.48
N GLN A 34 14.33 8.62 -12.27
CA GLN A 34 15.24 8.24 -13.32
C GLN A 34 14.41 7.84 -14.55
N GLU A 35 14.66 8.46 -15.69
CA GLU A 35 14.37 7.81 -16.97
C GLU A 35 15.04 6.44 -16.84
N LEU A 36 14.28 5.45 -16.45
CA LEU A 36 14.71 4.06 -16.52
C LEU A 36 15.09 3.89 -17.98
N ASP A 37 16.38 3.76 -18.24
CA ASP A 37 16.90 3.49 -19.56
C ASP A 37 15.99 2.45 -20.20
N LYS A 38 15.43 2.78 -21.37
CA LYS A 38 14.60 1.82 -22.09
C LYS A 38 15.39 0.54 -22.19
N PRO A 39 14.85 -0.61 -21.78
CA PRO A 39 15.63 -1.84 -21.71
C PRO A 39 16.26 -2.09 -23.08
N SER A 40 17.52 -2.48 -23.08
CA SER A 40 18.23 -2.78 -24.33
C SER A 40 17.50 -3.91 -25.08
N PRO A 41 17.57 -3.96 -26.41
CA PRO A 41 17.03 -5.08 -27.17
C PRO A 41 17.50 -6.45 -26.66
N GLN A 42 18.74 -6.52 -26.17
CA GLN A 42 19.29 -7.73 -25.56
C GLN A 42 18.55 -8.10 -24.26
N ARG A 43 18.26 -7.12 -23.38
CA ARG A 43 17.50 -7.35 -22.14
C ARG A 43 16.09 -7.83 -22.42
N ILE A 44 15.42 -7.28 -23.43
CA ILE A 44 14.09 -7.74 -23.85
C ILE A 44 14.14 -9.17 -24.35
N GLN A 45 15.18 -9.55 -25.10
CA GLN A 45 15.35 -10.92 -25.59
C GLN A 45 15.62 -11.91 -24.44
N GLU A 46 16.44 -11.52 -23.45
CA GLU A 46 16.67 -12.30 -22.23
C GLU A 46 15.37 -12.57 -21.49
N LEU A 47 14.59 -11.52 -21.20
CA LEU A 47 13.29 -11.63 -20.53
C LEU A 47 12.30 -12.51 -21.29
N ARG A 48 12.30 -12.43 -22.64
CA ARG A 48 11.46 -13.30 -23.45
C ARG A 48 11.90 -14.76 -23.33
N SER A 49 13.19 -15.01 -23.35
CA SER A 49 13.74 -16.37 -23.21
C SER A 49 13.43 -16.94 -21.80
N GLU A 50 13.54 -16.13 -20.76
CA GLU A 50 13.18 -16.50 -19.39
C GLU A 50 11.67 -16.86 -19.29
N PHE A 51 10.80 -16.04 -19.89
CA PHE A 51 9.36 -16.31 -19.96
C PHE A 51 9.04 -17.60 -20.69
N ASP A 52 9.60 -17.80 -21.89
CA ASP A 52 9.34 -18.99 -22.73
C ASP A 52 9.82 -20.27 -22.01
N ALA A 53 10.99 -20.21 -21.34
CA ALA A 53 11.50 -21.32 -20.53
C ALA A 53 10.57 -21.65 -19.37
N ALA A 54 10.11 -20.64 -18.61
CA ALA A 54 9.20 -20.82 -17.47
C ALA A 54 7.84 -21.40 -17.91
N ILE A 55 7.31 -20.98 -19.06
CA ILE A 55 6.08 -21.54 -19.64
C ILE A 55 6.26 -23.02 -20.00
N LEU A 56 7.41 -23.39 -20.56
CA LEU A 56 7.71 -24.78 -20.90
C LEU A 56 7.77 -25.66 -19.64
N GLU A 57 8.51 -25.21 -18.63
CA GLU A 57 8.60 -25.91 -17.33
C GLU A 57 7.23 -26.11 -16.68
N LEU A 58 6.36 -25.09 -16.69
CA LEU A 58 5.01 -25.20 -16.14
C LEU A 58 4.16 -26.20 -16.93
N LYS A 59 4.24 -26.21 -18.27
CA LYS A 59 3.55 -27.18 -19.12
C LYS A 59 3.98 -28.62 -18.82
N ASP A 60 5.28 -28.84 -18.65
CA ASP A 60 5.82 -30.16 -18.33
C ASP A 60 5.41 -30.63 -16.92
N ALA A 61 5.44 -29.75 -15.93
CA ALA A 61 4.97 -30.02 -14.57
C ALA A 61 3.46 -30.39 -14.54
N ILE A 62 2.63 -29.63 -15.24
CA ILE A 62 1.19 -29.93 -15.37
C ILE A 62 0.97 -31.27 -16.04
N LYS A 63 1.75 -31.62 -17.08
CA LYS A 63 1.69 -32.89 -17.76
C LYS A 63 2.03 -34.07 -16.83
N ALA A 64 3.04 -33.91 -15.98
CA ALA A 64 3.44 -34.89 -14.96
C ALA A 64 2.29 -35.15 -13.97
N ILE A 65 1.70 -34.10 -13.40
CA ILE A 65 0.56 -34.17 -12.46
C ILE A 65 -0.62 -34.91 -13.11
N LYS A 66 -0.97 -34.56 -14.35
CA LYS A 66 -2.06 -35.22 -15.09
C LYS A 66 -1.78 -36.72 -15.31
N LYS A 67 -0.54 -37.05 -15.64
CA LYS A 67 -0.10 -38.46 -15.82
C LYS A 67 -0.24 -39.25 -14.51
N THR A 68 0.27 -38.73 -13.41
CA THR A 68 0.17 -39.36 -12.08
C THR A 68 -1.28 -39.51 -11.62
N GLY A 69 -2.14 -38.51 -11.90
CA GLY A 69 -3.57 -38.61 -11.65
C GLY A 69 -4.24 -39.75 -12.48
N HIS A 70 -3.88 -39.86 -13.74
CA HIS A 70 -4.41 -40.95 -14.61
C HIS A 70 -3.95 -42.33 -14.14
N GLU A 71 -2.66 -42.50 -13.85
CA GLU A 71 -2.09 -43.74 -13.30
C GLU A 71 -2.78 -44.17 -11.99
N PHE A 72 -3.11 -43.19 -11.10
CA PHE A 72 -3.85 -43.45 -9.87
C PHE A 72 -5.25 -44.01 -10.12
N TYR A 73 -5.98 -43.44 -11.10
CA TYR A 73 -7.33 -43.91 -11.44
C TYR A 73 -7.35 -45.30 -12.13
N GLU A 74 -6.33 -45.60 -12.92
CA GLU A 74 -6.24 -46.88 -13.59
C GLU A 74 -5.84 -48.03 -12.65
N ASN A 75 -4.90 -47.75 -11.74
CA ASN A 75 -4.32 -48.79 -10.86
C ASN A 75 -5.07 -49.04 -9.55
N LYS A 76 -6.30 -48.61 -9.40
CA LYS A 76 -7.30 -48.84 -8.30
C LYS A 76 -6.84 -49.54 -7.00
N SER A 77 -5.56 -49.74 -6.73
CA SER A 77 -5.09 -50.64 -5.68
C SER A 77 -4.07 -50.02 -4.73
N THR A 78 -4.12 -50.47 -3.56
CA THR A 78 -3.16 -50.73 -2.45
C THR A 78 -2.01 -49.70 -2.17
N VAL A 79 -1.67 -48.79 -3.08
CA VAL A 79 -0.51 -47.88 -2.93
C VAL A 79 -0.90 -46.41 -2.98
N ALA A 80 -2.07 -46.08 -2.47
CA ALA A 80 -2.58 -44.68 -2.43
C ALA A 80 -1.58 -43.69 -1.80
N HIS A 81 -0.73 -44.16 -0.88
CA HIS A 81 0.27 -43.34 -0.22
C HIS A 81 1.43 -42.94 -1.17
N GLU A 82 1.90 -43.85 -2.02
CA GLU A 82 2.98 -43.57 -2.99
C GLU A 82 2.53 -42.55 -4.04
N TYR A 83 1.31 -42.74 -4.60
CA TYR A 83 0.73 -41.78 -5.54
C TYR A 83 0.51 -40.40 -4.90
N ARG A 84 0.08 -40.36 -3.65
CA ARG A 84 -0.07 -39.09 -2.92
C ARG A 84 1.25 -38.36 -2.75
N ASN A 85 2.33 -39.09 -2.42
CA ASN A 85 3.67 -38.48 -2.24
C ASN A 85 4.23 -38.01 -3.60
N LYS A 86 4.08 -38.85 -4.66
CA LYS A 86 4.48 -38.45 -6.00
C LYS A 86 3.72 -37.23 -6.48
N TRP A 87 2.39 -37.20 -6.30
CA TRP A 87 1.55 -36.07 -6.65
C TRP A 87 1.93 -34.79 -5.89
N LYS A 88 2.23 -34.88 -4.59
CA LYS A 88 2.70 -33.74 -3.81
C LYS A 88 4.02 -33.20 -4.34
N ALA A 89 4.99 -34.04 -4.66
CA ALA A 89 6.26 -33.63 -5.21
C ALA A 89 6.08 -32.90 -6.56
N GLU A 90 5.25 -33.48 -7.46
CA GLU A 90 4.94 -32.87 -8.75
C GLU A 90 4.16 -31.56 -8.61
N ALA A 91 3.25 -31.45 -7.63
CA ALA A 91 2.54 -30.23 -7.31
C ALA A 91 3.49 -29.12 -6.86
N THR A 92 4.48 -29.45 -6.02
CA THR A 92 5.53 -28.48 -5.61
C THR A 92 6.33 -27.98 -6.82
N VAL A 93 6.72 -28.88 -7.73
CA VAL A 93 7.42 -28.48 -8.98
C VAL A 93 6.56 -27.56 -9.83
N ALA A 94 5.25 -27.84 -9.95
CA ALA A 94 4.34 -27.01 -10.70
C ALA A 94 4.12 -25.63 -10.04
N GLU A 95 4.08 -25.58 -8.72
CA GLU A 95 3.98 -24.32 -7.95
C GLU A 95 5.21 -23.45 -8.14
N ASP A 96 6.41 -24.01 -8.07
CA ASP A 96 7.66 -23.31 -8.35
C ASP A 96 7.75 -22.83 -9.81
N ALA A 97 7.32 -23.64 -10.76
CA ALA A 97 7.26 -23.24 -12.17
C ALA A 97 6.23 -22.12 -12.40
N TYR A 98 5.05 -22.18 -11.75
CA TYR A 98 4.05 -21.11 -11.80
C TYR A 98 4.59 -19.80 -11.24
N LYS A 99 5.33 -19.86 -10.13
CA LYS A 99 6.01 -18.68 -9.56
C LYS A 99 6.97 -18.06 -10.57
N ARG A 100 7.80 -18.86 -11.25
CA ARG A 100 8.72 -18.37 -12.29
C ARG A 100 7.97 -17.75 -13.48
N VAL A 101 6.87 -18.37 -13.96
CA VAL A 101 6.02 -17.77 -14.99
C VAL A 101 5.50 -16.43 -14.55
N ARG A 102 5.03 -16.31 -13.30
CA ARG A 102 4.54 -15.04 -12.76
C ARG A 102 5.61 -13.96 -12.76
N GLU A 103 6.78 -14.25 -12.23
CA GLU A 103 7.90 -13.32 -12.15
C GLU A 103 8.36 -12.87 -13.55
N ALA A 104 8.58 -13.80 -14.45
CA ALA A 104 9.00 -13.51 -15.84
C ALA A 104 7.92 -12.75 -16.62
N SER A 105 6.64 -13.08 -16.44
CA SER A 105 5.53 -12.36 -17.08
C SER A 105 5.47 -10.91 -16.65
N PHE A 106 5.55 -10.64 -15.35
CA PHE A 106 5.52 -9.27 -14.84
C PHE A 106 6.80 -8.50 -15.23
N ALA A 107 7.98 -9.11 -15.18
CA ALA A 107 9.21 -8.47 -15.63
C ALA A 107 9.09 -8.04 -17.08
N LEU A 108 8.73 -8.96 -17.98
CA LEU A 108 8.52 -8.68 -19.39
C LEU A 108 7.42 -7.63 -19.61
N PHE A 109 6.32 -7.70 -18.85
CA PHE A 109 5.22 -6.74 -18.93
C PHE A 109 5.66 -5.33 -18.58
N PHE A 110 6.40 -5.13 -17.49
CA PHE A 110 6.80 -3.80 -17.05
C PHE A 110 7.97 -3.23 -17.84
N GLU A 111 8.94 -4.06 -18.22
CA GLU A 111 10.14 -3.61 -18.91
C GLU A 111 9.93 -3.41 -20.42
N THR A 112 8.83 -3.88 -21.03
CA THR A 112 8.57 -3.69 -22.45
C THR A 112 7.34 -2.84 -22.75
N PRO A 113 7.35 -1.97 -23.77
CA PRO A 113 6.15 -1.20 -24.15
C PRO A 113 4.99 -2.07 -24.62
N ASN A 114 5.28 -3.13 -25.36
CA ASN A 114 4.31 -4.11 -25.86
C ASN A 114 4.85 -5.54 -25.65
N PRO A 115 4.53 -6.18 -24.54
CA PRO A 115 5.05 -7.51 -24.20
C PRO A 115 4.43 -8.65 -25.01
N GLY A 116 3.38 -8.39 -25.78
CA GLY A 116 2.62 -9.37 -26.55
C GLY A 116 1.36 -9.86 -25.84
N GLU A 117 0.43 -10.38 -26.66
CA GLU A 117 -0.92 -10.75 -26.18
C GLU A 117 -0.91 -11.88 -25.13
N GLU A 118 -0.02 -12.86 -25.28
CA GLU A 118 0.10 -13.99 -24.34
C GLU A 118 0.51 -13.48 -22.95
N VAL A 119 1.53 -12.65 -22.86
CA VAL A 119 1.98 -12.04 -21.59
C VAL A 119 0.87 -11.19 -20.99
N ASN A 120 0.20 -10.36 -21.80
CA ASN A 120 -0.90 -9.52 -21.34
C ASN A 120 -2.05 -10.33 -20.74
N LYS A 121 -2.43 -11.46 -21.37
CA LYS A 121 -3.45 -12.38 -20.84
C LYS A 121 -3.04 -12.98 -19.51
N ILE A 122 -1.82 -13.51 -19.40
CA ILE A 122 -1.30 -14.10 -18.17
C ILE A 122 -1.26 -13.06 -17.05
N VAL A 123 -0.70 -11.88 -17.32
CA VAL A 123 -0.62 -10.79 -16.35
C VAL A 123 -2.02 -10.32 -15.93
N SER A 124 -2.98 -10.22 -16.86
CA SER A 124 -4.37 -9.84 -16.55
C SER A 124 -5.04 -10.86 -15.62
N MET A 125 -4.82 -12.16 -15.84
CA MET A 125 -5.34 -13.21 -14.95
C MET A 125 -4.74 -13.11 -13.54
N MET A 126 -3.42 -12.92 -13.46
CA MET A 126 -2.71 -12.86 -12.17
C MET A 126 -2.93 -11.53 -11.44
N ASN A 127 -3.35 -10.47 -12.14
CA ASN A 127 -3.50 -9.14 -11.57
C ASN A 127 -4.60 -9.06 -10.51
N GLN A 128 -5.66 -9.83 -10.64
CA GLN A 128 -6.75 -9.87 -9.64
C GLN A 128 -6.28 -10.42 -8.30
N ASP A 129 -5.35 -11.38 -8.32
CA ASP A 129 -4.81 -11.99 -7.11
C ASP A 129 -3.88 -11.06 -6.33
N LEU A 130 -3.36 -10.00 -6.97
CA LEU A 130 -2.43 -9.07 -6.32
C LEU A 130 -3.07 -8.32 -5.15
N ILE A 131 -4.36 -8.00 -5.20
CA ILE A 131 -5.08 -7.37 -4.07
C ILE A 131 -5.07 -8.34 -2.88
N ALA A 132 -5.46 -9.59 -3.08
CA ALA A 132 -5.45 -10.61 -2.02
C ALA A 132 -4.05 -10.87 -1.45
N GLN A 133 -3.00 -10.67 -2.28
CA GLN A 133 -1.61 -10.79 -1.87
C GLN A 133 -1.04 -9.53 -1.21
N GLY A 134 -1.83 -8.45 -1.07
CA GLY A 134 -1.39 -7.18 -0.51
C GLY A 134 -0.54 -6.32 -1.45
N GLN A 135 -0.33 -6.74 -2.72
CA GLN A 135 0.50 -6.04 -3.69
C GLN A 135 -0.28 -4.93 -4.41
N LEU A 136 -0.78 -3.97 -3.63
CA LEU A 136 -1.72 -2.96 -4.10
C LEU A 136 -1.11 -2.00 -5.12
N ALA A 137 0.11 -1.53 -4.88
CA ALA A 137 0.80 -0.64 -5.82
C ALA A 137 1.05 -1.34 -7.15
N LYS A 138 1.50 -2.60 -7.12
CA LYS A 138 1.72 -3.41 -8.32
C LYS A 138 0.41 -3.66 -9.08
N CYS A 139 -0.68 -3.98 -8.37
CA CYS A 139 -2.01 -4.15 -8.97
C CYS A 139 -2.46 -2.88 -9.68
N TYR A 140 -2.33 -1.72 -9.02
CA TYR A 140 -2.69 -0.42 -9.60
C TYR A 140 -1.91 -0.12 -10.88
N GLN A 141 -0.58 -0.23 -10.85
CA GLN A 141 0.25 0.04 -12.03
C GLN A 141 -0.02 -0.95 -13.18
N THR A 142 -0.23 -2.22 -12.85
CA THR A 142 -0.57 -3.25 -13.84
C THR A 142 -1.90 -2.97 -14.50
N THR A 143 -2.93 -2.69 -13.71
CA THR A 143 -4.29 -2.38 -14.22
C THR A 143 -4.25 -1.12 -15.08
N LYS A 144 -3.56 -0.08 -14.62
CA LYS A 144 -3.39 1.18 -15.37
C LYS A 144 -2.72 0.96 -16.73
N LYS A 145 -1.70 0.11 -16.80
CA LYS A 145 -1.01 -0.23 -18.06
C LYS A 145 -1.90 -1.10 -18.96
N LEU A 146 -2.61 -2.09 -18.41
CA LEU A 146 -3.55 -2.93 -19.16
C LEU A 146 -4.71 -2.12 -19.75
N LEU A 147 -5.27 -1.16 -19.01
CA LEU A 147 -6.35 -0.29 -19.50
C LEU A 147 -5.91 0.60 -20.67
N LYS A 148 -4.62 0.99 -20.76
CA LYS A 148 -4.11 1.69 -21.94
C LYS A 148 -4.09 0.80 -23.18
N LEU A 149 -3.90 -0.51 -23.02
CA LEU A 149 -3.89 -1.48 -24.12
C LEU A 149 -5.30 -1.97 -24.45
N TYR A 150 -6.19 -2.04 -23.46
CA TYR A 150 -7.54 -2.61 -23.56
C TYR A 150 -8.57 -1.67 -22.90
N PRO A 151 -8.82 -0.45 -23.44
CA PRO A 151 -9.64 0.57 -22.78
C PRO A 151 -11.12 0.20 -22.61
N GLU A 152 -11.63 -0.72 -23.43
CA GLU A 152 -13.02 -1.18 -23.37
C GLU A 152 -13.25 -2.40 -22.45
N ASN A 153 -12.18 -2.86 -21.76
CA ASN A 153 -12.29 -4.04 -20.90
C ASN A 153 -12.94 -3.67 -19.55
N LYS A 154 -14.19 -4.09 -19.37
CA LYS A 154 -15.00 -3.79 -18.18
C LYS A 154 -14.41 -4.36 -16.88
N ASP A 155 -13.81 -5.56 -16.94
CA ASP A 155 -13.22 -6.19 -15.74
C ASP A 155 -12.00 -5.41 -15.25
N LEU A 156 -11.16 -4.94 -16.17
CA LEU A 156 -10.03 -4.08 -15.84
C LEU A 156 -10.50 -2.71 -15.32
N TYR A 157 -11.59 -2.17 -15.87
CA TYR A 157 -12.16 -0.92 -15.40
C TYR A 157 -12.71 -1.06 -13.96
N ASN A 158 -13.42 -2.15 -13.68
CA ASN A 158 -13.89 -2.48 -12.33
C ASN A 158 -12.75 -2.68 -11.34
N LEU A 159 -11.70 -3.43 -11.76
CA LEU A 159 -10.51 -3.62 -10.92
C LEU A 159 -9.79 -2.31 -10.65
N MET A 160 -9.71 -1.41 -11.65
CA MET A 160 -9.12 -0.09 -11.48
C MET A 160 -9.90 0.76 -10.48
N GLY A 161 -11.23 0.72 -10.50
CA GLY A 161 -12.08 1.40 -9.51
C GLY A 161 -11.75 0.98 -8.09
N ARG A 162 -11.65 -0.32 -7.85
CA ARG A 162 -11.30 -0.89 -6.55
C ARG A 162 -9.90 -0.48 -6.10
N VAL A 163 -8.91 -0.74 -6.93
CA VAL A 163 -7.50 -0.53 -6.55
C VAL A 163 -7.12 0.95 -6.46
N SER A 164 -7.86 1.84 -7.13
CA SER A 164 -7.67 3.29 -7.04
C SER A 164 -7.93 3.81 -5.63
N ILE A 165 -9.02 3.40 -4.98
CA ILE A 165 -9.26 3.77 -3.56
C ILE A 165 -8.09 3.34 -2.69
N LEU A 166 -7.68 2.07 -2.83
CA LEU A 166 -6.64 1.47 -2.02
C LEU A 166 -5.26 2.14 -2.22
N ASN A 167 -5.07 2.88 -3.32
CA ASN A 167 -3.84 3.61 -3.64
C ASN A 167 -3.99 5.14 -3.59
N ASN A 168 -5.03 5.67 -2.94
CA ASN A 168 -5.30 7.11 -2.80
C ASN A 168 -5.57 7.83 -4.15
N ASP A 169 -5.92 7.12 -5.23
CA ASP A 169 -6.41 7.75 -6.48
C ASP A 169 -7.92 7.96 -6.40
N PHE A 170 -8.32 8.93 -5.57
CA PHE A 170 -9.73 9.20 -5.31
C PHE A 170 -10.45 9.86 -6.49
N THR A 171 -9.71 10.48 -7.41
CA THR A 171 -10.30 11.07 -8.62
C THR A 171 -10.90 10.00 -9.52
N PHE A 172 -10.14 8.95 -9.84
CA PHE A 172 -10.65 7.83 -10.61
C PHE A 172 -11.71 7.05 -9.85
N ALA A 173 -11.47 6.79 -8.56
CA ALA A 173 -12.40 6.06 -7.71
C ALA A 173 -13.77 6.76 -7.64
N GLN A 174 -13.81 8.06 -7.40
CA GLN A 174 -15.05 8.84 -7.36
C GLN A 174 -15.82 8.73 -8.69
N GLN A 175 -15.14 8.94 -9.81
CA GLN A 175 -15.76 8.82 -11.14
C GLN A 175 -16.31 7.41 -11.38
N TYR A 176 -15.56 6.37 -11.01
CA TYR A 176 -15.99 4.99 -11.14
C TYR A 176 -17.25 4.70 -10.32
N TYR A 177 -17.25 5.06 -9.03
CA TYR A 177 -18.36 4.77 -8.13
C TYR A 177 -19.61 5.60 -8.43
N GLN A 178 -19.47 6.82 -8.91
CA GLN A 178 -20.61 7.62 -9.39
C GLN A 178 -21.29 6.98 -10.60
N THR A 179 -20.50 6.38 -11.50
CA THR A 179 -21.03 5.78 -12.76
C THR A 179 -21.52 4.34 -12.56
N ASN A 180 -20.95 3.60 -11.62
CA ASN A 180 -21.14 2.15 -11.48
C ASN A 180 -21.66 1.73 -10.09
N ARG A 181 -22.32 2.63 -9.35
CA ARG A 181 -22.74 2.38 -7.96
C ARG A 181 -23.56 1.10 -7.81
N GLU A 182 -24.58 0.93 -8.64
CA GLU A 182 -25.44 -0.26 -8.59
C GLU A 182 -24.69 -1.55 -8.92
N THR A 183 -23.77 -1.49 -9.88
CA THR A 183 -22.95 -2.65 -10.29
C THR A 183 -21.94 -3.03 -9.18
N ALA A 184 -21.33 -2.05 -8.51
CA ALA A 184 -20.41 -2.29 -7.42
C ALA A 184 -21.09 -2.92 -6.19
N GLU A 185 -22.33 -2.47 -5.88
CA GLU A 185 -23.16 -3.05 -4.82
C GLU A 185 -23.58 -4.48 -5.16
N GLN A 186 -23.99 -4.75 -6.41
CA GLN A 186 -24.40 -6.09 -6.87
C GLN A 186 -23.25 -7.10 -6.93
N LEU A 187 -22.04 -6.65 -7.25
CA LEU A 187 -20.86 -7.50 -7.29
C LEU A 187 -20.30 -7.82 -5.90
N GLY A 188 -20.90 -7.27 -4.82
CA GLY A 188 -20.46 -7.50 -3.46
C GLY A 188 -19.02 -7.07 -3.23
N VAL A 189 -18.57 -6.00 -3.90
CA VAL A 189 -17.20 -5.50 -3.79
C VAL A 189 -16.99 -5.00 -2.36
N PRO A 190 -16.15 -5.64 -1.52
CA PRO A 190 -15.98 -5.25 -0.12
C PRO A 190 -15.59 -3.78 0.03
N GLU A 191 -14.78 -3.26 -0.88
CA GLU A 191 -14.35 -1.87 -0.91
C GLU A 191 -15.51 -0.92 -1.22
N GLY A 192 -16.49 -1.35 -2.03
CA GLY A 192 -17.72 -0.59 -2.30
C GLY A 192 -18.57 -0.41 -1.06
N ALA A 193 -18.72 -1.47 -0.25
CA ALA A 193 -19.45 -1.42 1.02
C ALA A 193 -18.70 -0.58 2.08
N LEU A 194 -17.36 -0.71 2.16
CA LEU A 194 -16.53 0.02 3.13
C LEU A 194 -16.41 1.52 2.81
N TYR A 195 -16.25 1.88 1.54
CA TYR A 195 -15.91 3.24 1.13
C TYR A 195 -17.02 3.96 0.37
N GLY A 196 -18.00 3.24 -0.21
CA GLY A 196 -19.05 3.84 -1.04
C GLY A 196 -19.84 4.95 -0.33
N ASN A 197 -20.20 4.74 0.94
CA ASN A 197 -20.87 5.76 1.76
C ASN A 197 -19.93 6.83 2.32
N SER A 198 -18.62 6.63 2.22
CA SER A 198 -17.58 7.54 2.72
C SER A 198 -16.80 8.23 1.59
N MET A 199 -17.17 8.01 0.32
CA MET A 199 -16.40 8.50 -0.83
C MET A 199 -16.24 10.02 -0.81
N ASP A 200 -17.32 10.77 -0.55
CA ASP A 200 -17.27 12.24 -0.51
C ASP A 200 -16.37 12.72 0.64
N LYS A 201 -16.38 12.02 1.77
CA LYS A 201 -15.49 12.31 2.91
C LYS A 201 -14.03 12.02 2.54
N LEU A 202 -13.76 10.88 1.87
CA LEU A 202 -12.41 10.54 1.42
C LEU A 202 -11.88 11.55 0.41
N VAL A 203 -12.68 11.94 -0.58
CA VAL A 203 -12.29 12.93 -1.58
C VAL A 203 -12.01 14.27 -0.93
N SER A 204 -12.95 14.81 -0.13
CA SER A 204 -12.78 16.10 0.54
C SER A 204 -11.64 16.09 1.56
N GLY A 205 -11.42 14.97 2.25
CA GLY A 205 -10.29 14.77 3.15
C GLY A 205 -8.97 14.78 2.39
N PHE A 206 -8.91 14.12 1.24
CA PHE A 206 -7.70 14.09 0.44
C PHE A 206 -7.39 15.43 -0.24
N GLU A 207 -8.39 16.19 -0.63
CA GLU A 207 -8.21 17.58 -1.08
C GLU A 207 -7.59 18.45 0.01
N ARG A 208 -8.02 18.32 1.28
CA ARG A 208 -7.37 18.98 2.43
C ARG A 208 -5.93 18.49 2.61
N GLU A 209 -5.68 17.20 2.48
CA GLU A 209 -4.33 16.64 2.56
C GLU A 209 -3.42 17.23 1.47
N LEU A 210 -3.90 17.37 0.24
CA LEU A 210 -3.15 18.01 -0.85
C LEU A 210 -2.86 19.49 -0.55
N ALA A 211 -3.81 20.21 0.05
CA ALA A 211 -3.60 21.60 0.48
C ALA A 211 -2.54 21.70 1.60
N PHE A 212 -2.55 20.78 2.57
CA PHE A 212 -1.50 20.70 3.58
C PHE A 212 -0.14 20.42 2.96
N ARG A 213 -0.04 19.49 2.00
CA ARG A 213 1.23 19.19 1.29
C ARG A 213 1.78 20.40 0.55
N ALA A 214 0.89 21.18 -0.08
CA ALA A 214 1.30 22.40 -0.76
C ALA A 214 1.83 23.44 0.24
N SER A 215 1.15 23.62 1.36
CA SER A 215 1.60 24.53 2.43
C SER A 215 2.91 24.07 3.08
N ASP A 216 3.09 22.77 3.31
CA ASP A 216 4.32 22.23 3.88
C ASP A 216 5.52 22.42 2.93
N ALA A 217 5.29 22.33 1.61
CA ALA A 217 6.33 22.52 0.60
C ALA A 217 6.81 23.99 0.49
N GLU A 218 5.95 24.94 0.85
CA GLU A 218 6.28 26.39 0.89
C GLU A 218 6.89 26.83 2.22
N GLY A 219 6.74 26.00 3.27
CA GLY A 219 7.18 26.33 4.63
C GLY A 219 8.60 25.87 4.94
N GLU A 220 8.94 25.93 6.24
CA GLU A 220 10.17 25.30 6.73
C GLU A 220 10.15 23.80 6.48
N PRO A 221 11.25 23.19 5.99
CA PRO A 221 11.28 21.77 5.70
C PRO A 221 10.85 20.92 6.89
N LEU A 222 9.95 19.96 6.65
CA LEU A 222 9.51 19.02 7.66
C LEU A 222 10.61 18.00 7.97
N PRO A 223 10.73 17.56 9.23
CA PRO A 223 11.61 16.45 9.60
C PRO A 223 11.22 15.17 8.85
N LYS A 224 12.21 14.34 8.54
CA LYS A 224 12.00 13.06 7.88
C LYS A 224 12.61 11.94 8.70
N ALA A 225 11.86 10.86 8.87
CA ALA A 225 12.34 9.63 9.46
C ALA A 225 12.66 8.61 8.35
N ILE A 226 13.84 8.03 8.38
CA ILE A 226 14.26 6.93 7.52
C ILE A 226 14.27 5.68 8.38
N ILE A 227 13.26 4.84 8.23
CA ILE A 227 13.15 3.55 8.91
C ILE A 227 13.83 2.49 8.04
N LYS A 228 14.95 1.99 8.50
CA LYS A 228 15.65 0.88 7.86
C LYS A 228 15.11 -0.43 8.40
N THR A 229 14.64 -1.29 7.50
CA THR A 229 14.10 -2.61 7.84
C THR A 229 14.83 -3.70 7.07
N ASN A 230 14.65 -4.95 7.50
CA ASN A 230 15.14 -6.12 6.75
C ASN A 230 14.46 -6.32 5.37
N ARG A 231 13.48 -5.49 5.00
CA ARG A 231 12.77 -5.49 3.70
C ARG A 231 13.06 -4.27 2.83
N GLY A 232 13.82 -3.31 3.33
CA GLY A 232 14.12 -2.06 2.66
C GLY A 232 13.88 -0.84 3.55
N GLU A 233 13.97 0.33 2.95
CA GLU A 233 13.83 1.61 3.66
C GLU A 233 12.44 2.19 3.45
N ILE A 234 11.83 2.66 4.54
CA ILE A 234 10.57 3.42 4.55
C ILE A 234 10.92 4.84 4.95
N VAL A 235 10.72 5.80 4.05
CA VAL A 235 10.95 7.22 4.34
C VAL A 235 9.63 7.89 4.69
N ILE A 236 9.57 8.49 5.87
CA ILE A 236 8.38 9.15 6.41
C ILE A 236 8.68 10.65 6.56
N GLU A 237 7.79 11.49 6.08
CA GLU A 237 7.74 12.92 6.38
C GLU A 237 6.89 13.13 7.63
N LEU A 238 7.42 13.86 8.63
CA LEU A 238 6.76 14.04 9.93
C LEU A 238 6.00 15.35 9.97
N PHE A 239 4.74 15.33 10.37
CA PHE A 239 3.82 16.46 10.33
C PHE A 239 3.95 17.35 11.58
N GLU A 240 5.12 17.93 11.78
CA GLU A 240 5.41 18.76 12.97
C GLU A 240 4.47 19.98 13.07
N ASN A 241 4.00 20.52 11.94
CA ASN A 241 3.07 21.66 11.94
C ASN A 241 1.70 21.30 12.50
N GLN A 242 1.24 20.06 12.35
CA GLN A 242 -0.08 19.61 12.77
C GLN A 242 -0.05 18.79 14.07
N ALA A 243 1.02 18.03 14.29
CA ALA A 243 1.18 17.14 15.43
C ALA A 243 2.53 17.34 16.15
N PRO A 244 2.87 18.55 16.62
CA PRO A 244 4.19 18.88 17.19
C PRO A 244 4.52 18.03 18.42
N GLU A 245 3.56 17.77 19.30
CA GLU A 245 3.78 16.98 20.51
C GLU A 245 4.08 15.51 20.18
N THR A 246 3.37 14.96 19.21
CA THR A 246 3.55 13.58 18.73
C THR A 246 4.86 13.43 17.99
N VAL A 247 5.21 14.38 17.12
CA VAL A 247 6.50 14.40 16.42
C VAL A 247 7.65 14.58 17.41
N GLY A 248 7.51 15.49 18.39
CA GLY A 248 8.49 15.68 19.47
C GLY A 248 8.77 14.37 20.23
N ASN A 249 7.71 13.64 20.59
CA ASN A 249 7.82 12.33 21.23
C ASN A 249 8.52 11.30 20.33
N PHE A 250 8.08 11.17 19.08
CA PHE A 250 8.65 10.20 18.14
C PHE A 250 10.15 10.46 17.90
N VAL A 251 10.53 11.71 17.63
CA VAL A 251 11.93 12.11 17.40
C VAL A 251 12.78 11.86 18.65
N SER A 252 12.28 12.25 19.84
CA SER A 252 12.97 11.98 21.12
C SER A 252 13.22 10.48 21.31
N LEU A 253 12.22 9.63 21.05
CA LEU A 253 12.37 8.17 21.15
C LEU A 253 13.37 7.61 20.14
N VAL A 254 13.36 8.11 18.89
CA VAL A 254 14.36 7.74 17.87
C VAL A 254 15.78 8.09 18.35
N GLN A 255 15.97 9.27 18.90
CA GLN A 255 17.28 9.72 19.41
C GLN A 255 17.82 8.86 20.56
N THR A 256 16.94 8.18 21.31
CA THR A 256 17.33 7.22 22.35
C THR A 256 17.63 5.83 21.81
N GLY A 257 17.39 5.57 20.52
CA GLY A 257 17.57 4.24 19.90
C GLY A 257 16.54 3.20 20.35
N ILE A 258 15.42 3.61 20.95
CA ILE A 258 14.45 2.66 21.53
C ILE A 258 13.78 1.79 20.46
N TYR A 259 13.68 2.27 19.21
CA TYR A 259 13.06 1.54 18.11
C TYR A 259 13.98 0.48 17.47
N ASP A 260 15.28 0.52 17.76
CA ASP A 260 16.25 -0.42 17.20
C ASP A 260 15.97 -1.85 17.68
N GLY A 261 15.79 -2.76 16.75
CA GLY A 261 15.41 -4.15 17.02
C GLY A 261 13.93 -4.39 17.33
N MET A 262 13.08 -3.35 17.31
CA MET A 262 11.63 -3.54 17.39
C MET A 262 11.08 -4.15 16.11
N ILE A 263 9.93 -4.81 16.22
CA ILE A 263 9.29 -5.52 15.11
C ILE A 263 7.98 -4.86 14.71
N PHE A 264 7.58 -5.10 13.47
CA PHE A 264 6.20 -4.93 13.04
C PHE A 264 5.39 -6.12 13.61
N HIS A 265 4.88 -5.94 14.81
CA HIS A 265 4.31 -7.02 15.62
C HIS A 265 2.87 -7.36 15.26
N HIS A 266 2.12 -6.40 14.71
CA HIS A 266 0.73 -6.57 14.31
C HIS A 266 0.53 -6.03 12.89
N VAL A 267 0.56 -6.92 11.92
CA VAL A 267 0.39 -6.61 10.51
C VAL A 267 -0.78 -7.41 9.95
N LEU A 268 -1.83 -6.69 9.61
CA LEU A 268 -2.99 -7.20 8.86
C LEU A 268 -2.89 -6.71 7.41
N ARG A 269 -2.82 -7.65 6.50
CA ARG A 269 -2.72 -7.36 5.07
C ARG A 269 -3.86 -6.46 4.61
N ASN A 270 -3.56 -5.48 3.76
CA ASN A 270 -4.54 -4.52 3.25
C ASN A 270 -5.29 -3.76 4.34
N LEU A 271 -4.69 -3.57 5.51
CA LEU A 271 -5.29 -2.79 6.59
C LEU A 271 -4.23 -1.94 7.30
N ILE A 272 -3.36 -2.54 8.10
CA ILE A 272 -2.43 -1.84 8.99
C ILE A 272 -1.12 -2.58 9.19
N ALA A 273 -0.08 -1.85 9.60
CA ALA A 273 1.17 -2.38 10.10
C ALA A 273 1.61 -1.62 11.35
N ASP A 274 1.53 -2.25 12.53
CA ASP A 274 1.85 -1.66 13.83
C ASP A 274 3.26 -2.05 14.29
N ALA A 275 4.01 -1.06 14.81
CA ALA A 275 5.36 -1.21 15.34
C ALA A 275 5.58 -0.30 16.55
N GLY A 276 6.72 -0.43 17.23
CA GLY A 276 7.10 0.47 18.34
C GLY A 276 6.66 -0.01 19.73
N LEU A 277 6.20 -1.26 19.86
CA LEU A 277 5.78 -1.85 21.15
C LEU A 277 6.66 -3.02 21.57
N MET A 278 7.13 -3.83 20.63
CA MET A 278 7.76 -5.12 20.90
C MET A 278 9.06 -5.32 20.13
N THR A 279 10.01 -6.00 20.79
CA THR A 279 11.10 -6.73 20.12
C THR A 279 10.68 -8.19 19.90
N MET A 280 11.52 -8.99 19.22
CA MET A 280 11.26 -10.43 19.04
C MET A 280 11.10 -11.20 20.36
N SER A 281 11.60 -10.67 21.47
CA SER A 281 11.66 -11.38 22.75
C SER A 281 10.62 -10.90 23.77
N ARG A 282 10.26 -9.61 23.76
CA ARG A 282 9.43 -9.01 24.79
C ARG A 282 8.82 -7.66 24.41
N PRO A 283 7.71 -7.24 25.04
CA PRO A 283 7.25 -5.86 25.02
C PRO A 283 8.29 -4.90 25.63
N GLN A 284 8.38 -3.68 25.09
CA GLN A 284 9.30 -2.64 25.55
C GLN A 284 8.56 -1.32 25.78
N PRO A 285 7.74 -1.21 26.85
CA PRO A 285 6.97 0.00 27.13
C PRO A 285 7.89 1.13 27.59
N ILE A 286 7.55 2.37 27.19
CA ILE A 286 8.32 3.57 27.56
C ILE A 286 7.94 4.17 28.92
N GLY A 287 6.89 3.66 29.57
CA GLY A 287 6.48 4.05 30.93
C GLY A 287 5.72 5.37 31.05
N TYR A 288 5.37 6.03 29.94
CA TYR A 288 4.55 7.24 29.90
C TYR A 288 3.64 7.24 28.69
N THR A 289 2.72 8.20 28.62
CA THR A 289 1.86 8.47 27.47
C THR A 289 1.91 9.95 27.11
N ILE A 290 1.44 10.33 25.93
CA ILE A 290 1.40 11.69 25.40
C ILE A 290 -0.02 12.16 25.15
N TYR A 291 -0.20 13.48 24.99
CA TYR A 291 -1.49 14.07 24.67
C TYR A 291 -1.86 13.80 23.20
N ASP A 292 -3.14 13.55 22.99
CA ASP A 292 -3.71 13.37 21.65
C ASP A 292 -3.79 14.70 20.90
N GLU A 293 -3.54 14.65 19.57
CA GLU A 293 -3.65 15.81 18.70
C GLU A 293 -4.66 15.62 17.55
N HIS A 294 -5.34 14.49 17.50
CA HIS A 294 -6.30 14.12 16.44
C HIS A 294 -7.59 14.95 16.45
N GLN A 295 -7.84 15.72 17.51
CA GLN A 295 -9.01 16.62 17.63
C GLN A 295 -8.72 18.06 17.22
N LYS A 296 -7.48 18.38 16.85
CA LYS A 296 -7.13 19.72 16.38
C LYS A 296 -7.82 20.03 15.05
N PRO A 297 -8.22 21.27 14.77
CA PRO A 297 -8.86 21.66 13.51
C PRO A 297 -8.03 21.35 12.26
N ASN A 298 -6.71 21.30 12.41
CA ASN A 298 -5.74 20.99 11.35
C ASN A 298 -5.20 19.54 11.42
N ALA A 299 -5.85 18.66 12.18
CA ALA A 299 -5.49 17.24 12.20
C ALA A 299 -5.63 16.62 10.81
N ARG A 300 -4.72 15.70 10.49
CA ARG A 300 -4.74 15.00 9.20
C ARG A 300 -5.51 13.69 9.28
N ASP A 301 -6.03 13.26 8.13
CA ASP A 301 -6.83 12.05 7.98
C ASP A 301 -5.95 10.82 7.62
N HIS A 302 -6.54 9.62 7.77
CA HIS A 302 -5.86 8.36 7.54
C HIS A 302 -5.98 7.91 6.08
N PHE A 303 -4.92 8.11 5.32
CA PHE A 303 -4.77 7.60 3.94
C PHE A 303 -3.75 6.47 3.90
N ARG A 304 -3.69 5.72 2.79
CA ARG A 304 -2.59 4.76 2.58
C ARG A 304 -1.25 5.48 2.72
N GLY A 305 -0.37 4.94 3.56
CA GLY A 305 0.92 5.53 3.89
C GLY A 305 0.88 6.54 5.02
N SER A 306 -0.29 6.91 5.57
CA SER A 306 -0.34 7.72 6.80
C SER A 306 0.28 6.96 7.97
N VAL A 307 1.02 7.69 8.82
CA VAL A 307 1.62 7.16 10.05
C VAL A 307 0.90 7.80 11.23
N ALA A 308 0.30 6.96 12.08
CA ALA A 308 -0.53 7.40 13.20
C ALA A 308 -0.08 6.74 14.51
N MET A 309 -0.37 7.38 15.64
CA MET A 309 -0.13 6.79 16.95
C MET A 309 -1.16 5.70 17.27
N VAL A 310 -0.71 4.67 17.96
CA VAL A 310 -1.58 3.65 18.53
C VAL A 310 -1.74 3.91 20.02
N GLY A 311 -2.98 4.12 20.45
CA GLY A 311 -3.37 4.24 21.85
C GLY A 311 -4.25 3.08 22.26
N LYS A 312 -4.60 3.02 23.54
CA LYS A 312 -5.57 2.06 24.03
C LYS A 312 -6.99 2.46 23.59
N ASN A 313 -7.77 1.49 23.13
CA ASN A 313 -9.12 1.73 22.65
C ASN A 313 -9.96 2.51 23.69
N ASN A 314 -10.57 3.61 23.25
CA ASN A 314 -11.42 4.51 24.03
C ASN A 314 -10.76 5.17 25.26
N GLU A 315 -9.45 5.11 25.41
CA GLU A 315 -8.70 5.80 26.46
C GLU A 315 -7.96 6.99 25.85
N PRO A 316 -8.38 8.25 26.09
CA PRO A 316 -7.72 9.44 25.54
C PRO A 316 -6.33 9.60 26.15
N ASN A 317 -5.42 10.17 25.38
CA ASN A 317 -4.04 10.44 25.80
C ASN A 317 -3.29 9.17 26.25
N SER A 318 -3.55 8.05 25.59
CA SER A 318 -2.98 6.74 25.94
C SER A 318 -1.85 6.30 25.00
N ALA A 319 -1.57 7.05 23.95
CA ALA A 319 -0.49 6.78 23.01
C ALA A 319 0.89 6.96 23.68
N GLY A 320 1.85 6.15 23.24
CA GLY A 320 3.22 6.15 23.79
C GLY A 320 4.30 6.08 22.69
N ALA A 321 4.84 4.89 22.45
CA ALA A 321 5.84 4.64 21.40
C ALA A 321 5.26 3.90 20.19
N GLU A 322 4.13 3.24 20.38
CA GLU A 322 3.52 2.42 19.33
C GLU A 322 2.94 3.29 18.22
N PHE A 323 3.29 2.95 16.97
CA PHE A 323 2.79 3.64 15.80
C PHE A 323 2.28 2.64 14.76
N ARG A 324 1.39 3.13 13.89
CA ARG A 324 0.71 2.40 12.83
C ARG A 324 1.01 3.02 11.48
N ILE A 325 1.35 2.21 10.49
CA ILE A 325 1.36 2.61 9.08
C ILE A 325 0.08 2.09 8.45
N MET A 326 -0.68 2.98 7.83
CA MET A 326 -1.89 2.61 7.10
C MET A 326 -1.54 1.96 5.77
N LEU A 327 -1.97 0.73 5.54
CA LEU A 327 -1.79 0.02 4.26
C LEU A 327 -2.90 0.32 3.25
N VAL A 328 -4.01 0.87 3.72
CA VAL A 328 -5.15 1.37 2.96
C VAL A 328 -5.73 2.62 3.63
N PRO A 329 -6.60 3.41 3.00
CA PRO A 329 -7.33 4.48 3.68
C PRO A 329 -8.16 3.97 4.85
N GLY A 330 -8.14 4.71 5.97
CA GLY A 330 -8.85 4.33 7.19
C GLY A 330 -9.79 5.43 7.74
N PRO A 331 -10.83 5.86 7.00
CA PRO A 331 -11.68 6.98 7.40
C PRO A 331 -12.46 6.75 8.71
N ASN A 332 -12.54 5.52 9.19
CA ASN A 332 -13.11 5.14 10.48
C ASN A 332 -12.18 5.50 11.66
N LEU A 333 -10.91 5.79 11.42
CA LEU A 333 -9.92 6.21 12.41
C LEU A 333 -9.77 7.74 12.49
N ASP A 334 -10.33 8.49 11.53
CA ASP A 334 -10.27 9.94 11.51
C ASP A 334 -10.90 10.55 12.76
N GLY A 335 -10.15 11.45 13.43
CA GLY A 335 -10.55 12.04 14.69
C GLY A 335 -10.44 11.10 15.91
N LYS A 336 -9.82 9.91 15.77
CA LYS A 336 -9.65 8.94 16.87
C LYS A 336 -8.19 8.62 17.19
N SER A 337 -7.28 8.81 16.25
CA SER A 337 -5.84 8.68 16.50
C SER A 337 -5.07 9.78 15.77
N THR A 338 -3.93 10.17 16.33
CA THR A 338 -3.12 11.27 15.80
C THR A 338 -2.29 10.79 14.62
N VAL A 339 -2.60 11.28 13.42
CA VAL A 339 -1.74 11.14 12.24
C VAL A 339 -0.62 12.16 12.35
N PHE A 340 0.63 11.67 12.42
CA PHE A 340 1.81 12.53 12.63
C PHE A 340 2.86 12.44 11.52
N GLY A 341 2.58 11.65 10.47
CA GLY A 341 3.48 11.53 9.33
C GLY A 341 2.85 10.81 8.15
N ARG A 342 3.61 10.75 7.07
CA ARG A 342 3.26 9.97 5.88
C ARG A 342 4.48 9.35 5.23
N VAL A 343 4.33 8.19 4.65
CA VAL A 343 5.35 7.57 3.80
C VAL A 343 5.47 8.39 2.50
N ILE A 344 6.70 8.79 2.19
CA ILE A 344 7.06 9.53 0.97
C ILE A 344 7.97 8.75 0.02
N SER A 345 8.51 7.60 0.44
CA SER A 345 9.10 6.61 -0.46
C SER A 345 8.02 5.96 -1.33
N ASP A 346 8.44 5.17 -2.32
CA ASP A 346 7.48 4.39 -3.12
C ASP A 346 6.59 3.54 -2.19
N LEU A 347 5.27 3.69 -2.30
CA LEU A 347 4.30 2.95 -1.48
C LEU A 347 4.34 1.43 -1.72
N SER A 348 5.02 0.96 -2.76
CA SER A 348 5.25 -0.48 -2.98
C SER A 348 6.09 -1.13 -1.88
N VAL A 349 6.89 -0.34 -1.13
CA VAL A 349 7.61 -0.86 0.04
C VAL A 349 6.66 -1.41 1.10
N LEU A 350 5.48 -0.82 1.23
CA LEU A 350 4.46 -1.25 2.18
C LEU A 350 3.84 -2.62 1.79
N ASP A 351 3.82 -2.94 0.49
CA ASP A 351 3.32 -4.22 -0.01
C ASP A 351 4.23 -5.40 0.40
N ASN A 352 5.46 -5.11 0.82
CA ASN A 352 6.46 -6.12 1.19
C ASN A 352 6.51 -6.40 2.70
N ILE A 353 5.80 -5.63 3.53
CA ILE A 353 5.76 -5.85 4.98
C ILE A 353 5.11 -7.20 5.27
N GLN A 354 5.80 -8.02 6.08
CA GLN A 354 5.36 -9.37 6.41
C GLN A 354 4.09 -9.35 7.26
N GLU A 355 3.04 -9.97 6.76
CA GLU A 355 1.81 -10.21 7.51
C GLU A 355 2.09 -11.11 8.73
N THR A 356 1.55 -10.72 9.88
CA THR A 356 1.71 -11.45 11.16
C THR A 356 0.38 -11.92 11.73
N PHE A 357 -0.73 -11.31 11.33
CA PHE A 357 -2.08 -11.68 11.71
C PHE A 357 -2.95 -11.85 10.46
N GLN A 358 -3.95 -12.69 10.58
CA GLN A 358 -5.02 -12.88 9.60
C GLN A 358 -6.37 -12.81 10.29
N VAL A 359 -7.42 -12.47 9.55
CA VAL A 359 -8.80 -12.51 10.06
C VAL A 359 -9.36 -13.91 9.78
N ASN A 360 -9.81 -14.58 10.84
CA ASN A 360 -10.61 -15.79 10.71
C ASN A 360 -12.06 -15.37 10.39
N GLU A 361 -12.48 -15.59 9.14
CA GLU A 361 -13.80 -15.17 8.65
C GLU A 361 -14.98 -15.88 9.36
N GLU A 362 -14.76 -17.10 9.90
CA GLU A 362 -15.80 -17.85 10.61
C GLU A 362 -16.05 -17.30 12.02
N GLU A 363 -15.00 -16.84 12.70
CA GLU A 363 -15.07 -16.34 14.08
C GLU A 363 -15.08 -14.81 14.18
N ASP A 364 -14.83 -14.09 13.07
CA ASP A 364 -14.64 -12.63 13.02
C ASP A 364 -13.58 -12.16 14.03
N LYS A 365 -12.46 -12.90 14.09
CA LYS A 365 -11.35 -12.64 15.01
C LYS A 365 -10.02 -12.63 14.29
N GLU A 366 -9.12 -11.80 14.83
CA GLU A 366 -7.73 -11.79 14.40
C GLU A 366 -6.96 -12.95 15.05
N GLU A 367 -6.23 -13.69 14.22
CA GLU A 367 -5.39 -14.81 14.65
C GLU A 367 -3.94 -14.59 14.20
N PHE A 368 -3.00 -14.88 15.11
CA PHE A 368 -1.57 -14.85 14.76
C PHE A 368 -1.25 -15.95 13.75
N ILE A 369 -0.57 -15.58 12.67
CA ILE A 369 -0.12 -16.52 11.65
C ILE A 369 1.01 -17.36 12.23
N LYS A 370 0.77 -18.66 12.40
CA LYS A 370 1.76 -19.60 12.91
C LYS A 370 3.03 -19.54 12.06
N ASP A 371 4.18 -19.42 12.73
CA ASP A 371 5.52 -19.35 12.12
C ASP A 371 5.78 -18.06 11.30
N ALA A 372 4.91 -17.04 11.39
CA ALA A 372 5.21 -15.72 10.82
C ALA A 372 6.52 -15.19 11.39
N LYS A 373 7.34 -14.61 10.51
CA LYS A 373 8.60 -13.95 10.87
C LYS A 373 8.42 -12.44 10.71
N PRO A 374 8.07 -11.73 11.79
CA PRO A 374 7.86 -10.28 11.73
C PRO A 374 9.08 -9.56 11.17
N ASP A 375 8.85 -8.50 10.42
CA ASP A 375 9.93 -7.64 9.97
C ASP A 375 10.48 -6.80 11.11
N VAL A 376 11.78 -6.51 11.04
CA VAL A 376 12.53 -5.84 12.09
C VAL A 376 12.90 -4.43 11.66
N ILE A 377 12.76 -3.46 12.55
CA ILE A 377 13.31 -2.12 12.44
C ILE A 377 14.80 -2.24 12.84
N GLU A 378 15.70 -2.14 11.86
CA GLU A 378 17.14 -2.18 12.12
C GLU A 378 17.62 -0.90 12.76
N SER A 379 17.13 0.25 12.28
CA SER A 379 17.38 1.58 12.84
C SER A 379 16.39 2.59 12.30
N ILE A 380 16.23 3.70 13.02
CA ILE A 380 15.53 4.90 12.52
C ILE A 380 16.48 6.09 12.61
N THR A 381 16.62 6.85 11.54
CA THR A 381 17.39 8.11 11.53
C THR A 381 16.47 9.27 11.17
N ILE A 382 16.69 10.42 11.79
CA ILE A 382 15.93 11.65 11.49
C ILE A 382 16.82 12.60 10.70
N THR A 383 16.27 13.19 9.67
CA THR A 383 16.89 14.26 8.87
C THR A 383 16.01 15.50 8.90
N ASN A 384 16.54 16.66 8.54
CA ASN A 384 15.84 17.94 8.52
C ASN A 384 15.21 18.32 9.88
N LEU A 385 15.93 18.02 10.98
CA LEU A 385 15.51 18.51 12.30
C LEU A 385 15.47 20.04 12.30
N ARG A 386 14.43 20.61 12.91
CA ARG A 386 14.33 22.06 13.15
C ARG A 386 15.18 22.46 14.36
N ASP A 387 15.44 23.76 14.48
CA ASP A 387 16.31 24.31 15.53
C ASP A 387 15.55 24.50 16.87
N HIS A 388 15.13 23.37 17.46
CA HIS A 388 14.55 23.29 18.81
C HIS A 388 14.76 21.89 19.40
N GLU A 389 14.55 21.76 20.71
CA GLU A 389 14.61 20.47 21.39
C GLU A 389 13.32 19.68 21.14
N TYR A 390 13.48 18.39 20.86
CA TYR A 390 12.38 17.44 20.68
C TYR A 390 12.17 16.66 21.98
N GLU A 391 11.26 17.14 22.81
CA GLU A 391 10.90 16.49 24.08
C GLU A 391 9.43 16.06 24.11
N PRO A 392 9.12 14.89 24.72
CA PRO A 392 7.74 14.45 24.83
C PRO A 392 6.98 15.26 25.87
N ASN A 393 5.82 15.78 25.51
CA ASN A 393 4.86 16.35 26.47
C ASN A 393 4.08 15.20 27.12
N ARG A 394 4.58 14.76 28.29
CA ARG A 394 4.06 13.56 28.98
C ARG A 394 2.76 13.86 29.71
N VAL A 395 1.80 12.94 29.60
CA VAL A 395 0.58 13.02 30.38
C VAL A 395 0.90 12.88 31.88
N LYS A 396 0.48 13.87 32.67
CA LYS A 396 0.66 13.82 34.13
C LYS A 396 -0.26 12.77 34.70
N LYS A 397 0.30 11.73 35.35
CA LYS A 397 -0.49 10.78 36.14
C LYS A 397 -1.20 11.58 37.26
N LYS A 398 -2.54 11.48 37.31
CA LYS A 398 -3.35 12.03 38.39
C LYS A 398 -3.16 11.20 39.66
#